data_b14552d6d8c6d8adf5b73838cfb8380d
#
_entry.id   b14552d6d8c6d8adf5b73838cfb8380d
#
_cell.length_a   1.000
_cell.length_b   1.000
_cell.length_c   1.000
_cell.angle_alpha   90.00
_cell.angle_beta   90.00
_cell.angle_gamma   90.00
#
_symmetry.space_group_name_H-M   'P 1'
#
loop_
_entity.id
_entity.type
_entity.pdbx_description
1 polymer ?
#
loop_
_entity_poly.entity_id
_entity_poly.type
_entity_poly.pdbx_seq_one_letter_code
_entity_poly.pdbx_strand_id
1 'polypeptide(L)'
;MKHANPPVLSTLIAAILSTKGGVAKTTDTANLGGWLADQGLKVLMIDADIRQPTLSSYDPLDYEAPGGIYELIAHNELDPAMIVSHTAILGLDIIISNDPLGELMSLLQAAPDGVIRLRHLVRQIPGYDIILIDTIGARTIALEMVLLASDLVVSPVLPEMLSAREFLRGTLQMYQDLQPFTRYGIPLPPLKAVINKLDHTNDAREIHHNLLQVLQHKQQEQELLVPTEILTTPVYASVAYRRAASLGMPVHRLDAARAKGRTTPCAAETMRSLAEELFPQFISLPSLNREGIA
;
A
#
# COMPACT_ATOMS: atom_id res chain seq x y z
N MET A 1 -14.97 0.83 -39.12
CA MET A 1 -13.88 0.65 -38.19
C MET A 1 -14.49 0.35 -36.82
N LYS A 2 -14.34 -0.88 -36.30
CA LYS A 2 -14.83 -1.22 -34.96
C LYS A 2 -13.88 -0.55 -33.96
N HIS A 3 -14.37 0.41 -33.20
CA HIS A 3 -13.65 0.95 -32.05
C HIS A 3 -13.46 -0.24 -31.06
N ALA A 4 -12.25 -0.74 -30.97
CA ALA A 4 -11.90 -1.65 -29.89
C ALA A 4 -12.06 -0.87 -28.59
N ASN A 5 -12.94 -1.31 -27.71
CA ASN A 5 -12.99 -0.79 -26.35
C ASN A 5 -11.59 -0.92 -25.75
N PRO A 6 -11.08 0.11 -25.07
CA PRO A 6 -9.82 -0.02 -24.36
C PRO A 6 -9.90 -1.23 -23.40
N PRO A 7 -8.82 -1.98 -23.22
CA PRO A 7 -8.83 -3.11 -22.31
C PRO A 7 -9.26 -2.61 -20.92
N VAL A 8 -10.31 -3.22 -20.38
CA VAL A 8 -10.69 -3.01 -18.96
C VAL A 8 -9.53 -3.54 -18.15
N LEU A 9 -8.74 -2.64 -17.57
CA LEU A 9 -7.68 -3.04 -16.63
C LEU A 9 -8.35 -3.71 -15.42
N SER A 10 -7.89 -4.91 -15.08
CA SER A 10 -8.32 -5.53 -13.83
C SER A 10 -7.86 -4.67 -12.65
N THR A 11 -8.70 -4.59 -11.62
CA THR A 11 -8.33 -3.91 -10.36
C THR A 11 -6.99 -4.42 -9.86
N LEU A 12 -6.04 -3.52 -9.60
CA LEU A 12 -4.75 -3.85 -9.01
C LEU A 12 -4.84 -3.78 -7.49
N ILE A 13 -4.40 -4.82 -6.81
CA ILE A 13 -4.35 -4.88 -5.35
C ILE A 13 -2.90 -4.72 -4.89
N ALA A 14 -2.58 -3.62 -4.21
CA ALA A 14 -1.25 -3.35 -3.70
C ALA A 14 -1.26 -3.21 -2.17
N ALA A 15 -0.38 -3.95 -1.49
CA ALA A 15 -0.22 -3.84 -0.05
C ALA A 15 1.00 -2.98 0.30
N ILE A 16 0.82 -2.06 1.25
CA ILE A 16 1.92 -1.36 1.90
C ILE A 16 2.29 -2.14 3.16
N LEU A 17 3.38 -2.91 3.09
CA LEU A 17 3.66 -3.99 4.02
C LEU A 17 5.09 -3.95 4.55
N SER A 18 5.23 -4.14 5.87
CA SER A 18 6.52 -4.34 6.52
C SER A 18 6.32 -5.09 7.84
N THR A 19 7.22 -6.01 8.15
CA THR A 19 7.25 -6.68 9.45
C THR A 19 7.75 -5.77 10.59
N LYS A 20 8.21 -4.53 10.25
CA LYS A 20 8.64 -3.52 11.21
C LYS A 20 7.58 -2.42 11.36
N GLY A 21 7.29 -2.04 12.63
CA GLY A 21 6.48 -0.87 12.96
C GLY A 21 7.22 0.45 12.74
N GLY A 22 6.46 1.56 12.56
CA GLY A 22 7.02 2.92 12.51
C GLY A 22 7.70 3.32 11.19
N VAL A 23 7.67 2.48 10.16
CA VAL A 23 8.28 2.74 8.84
C VAL A 23 7.42 3.61 7.92
N ALA A 24 6.31 4.15 8.42
CA ALA A 24 5.36 5.05 7.74
C ALA A 24 4.43 4.40 6.71
N LYS A 25 4.10 3.12 6.84
CA LYS A 25 3.14 2.41 5.96
C LYS A 25 1.83 3.19 5.75
N THR A 26 1.13 3.49 6.84
CA THR A 26 -0.13 4.25 6.84
C THR A 26 0.01 5.61 6.14
N THR A 27 1.11 6.33 6.42
CA THR A 27 1.40 7.60 5.76
C THR A 27 1.55 7.43 4.25
N ASP A 28 2.28 6.40 3.81
CA ASP A 28 2.48 6.13 2.40
C ASP A 28 1.17 5.68 1.72
N THR A 29 0.36 4.83 2.38
CA THR A 29 -0.94 4.39 1.87
C THR A 29 -1.87 5.58 1.64
N ALA A 30 -2.07 6.43 2.65
CA ALA A 30 -2.95 7.60 2.55
C ALA A 30 -2.49 8.59 1.46
N ASN A 31 -1.18 8.88 1.41
CA ASN A 31 -0.67 9.87 0.45
C ASN A 31 -0.61 9.34 -0.99
N LEU A 32 -0.31 8.06 -1.20
CA LEU A 32 -0.42 7.44 -2.52
C LEU A 32 -1.89 7.35 -2.96
N GLY A 33 -2.78 6.93 -2.06
CA GLY A 33 -4.22 6.87 -2.33
C GLY A 33 -4.79 8.22 -2.75
N GLY A 34 -4.52 9.26 -1.96
CA GLY A 34 -4.97 10.61 -2.28
C GLY A 34 -4.36 11.18 -3.57
N TRP A 35 -3.07 10.88 -3.85
CA TRP A 35 -2.44 11.31 -5.09
C TRP A 35 -3.05 10.62 -6.31
N LEU A 36 -3.27 9.31 -6.25
CA LEU A 36 -3.88 8.53 -7.34
C LEU A 36 -5.32 8.97 -7.62
N ALA A 37 -6.10 9.23 -6.57
CA ALA A 37 -7.45 9.77 -6.69
C ALA A 37 -7.45 11.14 -7.38
N ASP A 38 -6.50 12.02 -7.06
CA ASP A 38 -6.33 13.32 -7.72
C ASP A 38 -5.88 13.22 -9.19
N GLN A 39 -5.36 12.05 -9.60
CA GLN A 39 -5.13 11.74 -11.02
C GLN A 39 -6.38 11.16 -11.71
N GLY A 40 -7.52 11.10 -11.05
CA GLY A 40 -8.80 10.64 -11.59
C GLY A 40 -9.00 9.12 -11.53
N LEU A 41 -8.19 8.38 -10.79
CA LEU A 41 -8.40 6.96 -10.52
C LEU A 41 -9.43 6.76 -9.41
N LYS A 42 -10.16 5.65 -9.48
CA LYS A 42 -11.00 5.19 -8.39
C LYS A 42 -10.17 4.31 -7.45
N VAL A 43 -9.91 4.80 -6.26
CA VAL A 43 -9.03 4.17 -5.28
C VAL A 43 -9.83 3.72 -4.07
N LEU A 44 -9.67 2.46 -3.66
CA LEU A 44 -10.14 1.97 -2.37
C LEU A 44 -8.94 1.75 -1.46
N MET A 45 -8.96 2.34 -0.28
CA MET A 45 -8.04 1.99 0.80
C MET A 45 -8.67 0.95 1.71
N ILE A 46 -7.87 0.02 2.24
CA ILE A 46 -8.31 -0.93 3.28
C ILE A 46 -7.35 -0.81 4.46
N ASP A 47 -7.89 -0.46 5.63
CA ASP A 47 -7.12 -0.45 6.87
C ASP A 47 -7.13 -1.85 7.49
N ALA A 48 -6.07 -2.62 7.23
CA ALA A 48 -5.88 -3.95 7.80
C ALA A 48 -5.02 -3.95 9.08
N ASP A 49 -4.70 -2.78 9.64
CA ASP A 49 -4.14 -2.70 11.00
C ASP A 49 -5.27 -2.75 12.04
N ILE A 50 -5.73 -3.97 12.33
CA ILE A 50 -6.82 -4.24 13.29
C ILE A 50 -6.46 -3.90 14.75
N ARG A 51 -5.21 -3.56 15.05
CA ARG A 51 -4.76 -3.19 16.41
C ARG A 51 -4.66 -1.69 16.61
N GLN A 52 -4.24 -0.98 15.58
CA GLN A 52 -4.06 0.47 15.62
C GLN A 52 -4.58 1.07 14.31
N PRO A 53 -5.90 1.25 14.17
CA PRO A 53 -6.56 1.68 12.93
C PRO A 53 -6.26 3.16 12.62
N THR A 54 -5.02 3.45 12.23
CA THR A 54 -4.55 4.81 11.98
C THR A 54 -5.04 5.33 10.63
N LEU A 55 -5.11 4.48 9.60
CA LEU A 55 -5.58 4.86 8.28
C LEU A 55 -7.06 5.26 8.31
N SER A 56 -7.86 4.55 9.10
CA SER A 56 -9.31 4.82 9.26
C SER A 56 -9.65 6.23 9.76
N SER A 57 -8.68 6.91 10.37
CA SER A 57 -8.84 8.29 10.87
C SER A 57 -7.91 9.29 10.17
N TYR A 58 -7.28 8.90 9.07
CA TYR A 58 -6.29 9.76 8.40
C TYR A 58 -6.96 10.89 7.61
N ASP A 59 -7.97 10.55 6.83
CA ASP A 59 -8.73 11.50 6.03
C ASP A 59 -10.14 11.70 6.61
N PRO A 60 -10.73 12.89 6.52
CA PRO A 60 -12.13 13.12 6.90
C PRO A 60 -13.07 12.25 6.06
N LEU A 61 -14.10 11.71 6.70
CA LEU A 61 -15.16 10.96 6.03
C LEU A 61 -16.38 11.84 5.78
N ASP A 62 -16.90 11.83 4.56
CA ASP A 62 -18.21 12.40 4.21
C ASP A 62 -19.34 11.42 4.53
N TYR A 63 -19.03 10.11 4.49
CA TYR A 63 -19.92 9.03 4.87
C TYR A 63 -19.14 7.90 5.52
N GLU A 64 -19.59 7.42 6.67
CA GLU A 64 -19.06 6.25 7.34
C GLU A 64 -20.06 5.09 7.21
N ALA A 65 -19.58 3.96 6.65
CA ALA A 65 -20.37 2.76 6.49
C ALA A 65 -20.69 2.12 7.86
N PRO A 66 -21.80 1.34 7.98
CA PRO A 66 -22.15 0.65 9.22
C PRO A 66 -21.13 -0.39 9.67
N GLY A 67 -20.33 -0.92 8.75
CA GLY A 67 -19.30 -1.94 8.98
C GLY A 67 -17.98 -1.56 8.34
N GLY A 68 -17.04 -2.51 8.33
CA GLY A 68 -15.70 -2.32 7.81
C GLY A 68 -14.99 -3.66 7.57
N ILE A 69 -13.71 -3.74 7.95
CA ILE A 69 -12.90 -4.94 7.72
C ILE A 69 -13.42 -6.17 8.51
N TYR A 70 -14.08 -5.95 9.64
CA TYR A 70 -14.66 -7.04 10.43
C TYR A 70 -15.77 -7.74 9.63
N GLU A 71 -16.73 -6.99 9.09
CA GLU A 71 -17.84 -7.53 8.31
C GLU A 71 -17.33 -8.16 7.01
N LEU A 72 -16.38 -7.51 6.34
CA LEU A 72 -15.73 -8.07 5.14
C LEU A 72 -15.14 -9.46 5.44
N ILE A 73 -14.35 -9.60 6.51
CA ILE A 73 -13.59 -10.83 6.78
C ILE A 73 -14.43 -11.85 7.56
N ALA A 74 -15.13 -11.45 8.61
CA ALA A 74 -15.86 -12.38 9.49
C ALA A 74 -17.16 -12.88 8.86
N HIS A 75 -17.87 -11.98 8.15
CA HIS A 75 -19.20 -12.27 7.60
C HIS A 75 -19.19 -12.47 6.08
N ASN A 76 -18.03 -12.31 5.40
CA ASN A 76 -17.92 -12.27 3.93
C ASN A 76 -18.84 -11.21 3.31
N GLU A 77 -19.01 -10.07 3.98
CA GLU A 77 -19.84 -8.98 3.49
C GLU A 77 -19.16 -8.30 2.29
N LEU A 78 -19.89 -8.17 1.19
CA LEU A 78 -19.40 -7.58 -0.06
C LEU A 78 -20.26 -6.43 -0.56
N ASP A 79 -21.37 -6.12 0.13
CA ASP A 79 -22.19 -4.96 -0.21
C ASP A 79 -21.40 -3.68 0.13
N PRO A 80 -21.02 -2.86 -0.87
CA PRO A 80 -20.29 -1.62 -0.61
C PRO A 80 -21.03 -0.67 0.33
N ALA A 81 -22.36 -0.66 0.33
CA ALA A 81 -23.14 0.17 1.23
C ALA A 81 -22.94 -0.20 2.72
N MET A 82 -22.50 -1.42 2.99
CA MET A 82 -22.27 -1.94 4.34
C MET A 82 -20.85 -1.77 4.84
N ILE A 83 -19.86 -1.71 3.94
CA ILE A 83 -18.44 -1.78 4.34
C ILE A 83 -17.56 -0.66 3.79
N VAL A 84 -18.04 0.11 2.80
CA VAL A 84 -17.22 1.16 2.17
C VAL A 84 -17.66 2.53 2.66
N SER A 85 -16.74 3.22 3.32
CA SER A 85 -16.88 4.62 3.72
C SER A 85 -16.31 5.54 2.65
N HIS A 86 -16.92 6.72 2.47
CA HIS A 86 -16.46 7.71 1.50
C HIS A 86 -15.67 8.80 2.19
N THR A 87 -14.46 9.08 1.68
CA THR A 87 -13.67 10.21 2.18
C THR A 87 -14.11 11.52 1.52
N ALA A 88 -13.70 12.65 2.09
CA ALA A 88 -13.89 13.97 1.47
C ALA A 88 -13.03 14.18 0.19
N ILE A 89 -12.25 13.17 -0.24
CA ILE A 89 -11.43 13.23 -1.42
C ILE A 89 -12.14 12.46 -2.54
N LEU A 90 -12.52 13.18 -3.60
CA LEU A 90 -13.24 12.58 -4.72
C LEU A 90 -12.45 11.41 -5.34
N GLY A 91 -13.10 10.26 -5.45
CA GLY A 91 -12.49 9.04 -6.01
C GLY A 91 -11.65 8.23 -5.01
N LEU A 92 -11.62 8.62 -3.72
CA LEU A 92 -10.94 7.90 -2.65
C LEU A 92 -11.94 7.41 -1.61
N ASP A 93 -12.09 6.11 -1.51
CA ASP A 93 -12.93 5.43 -0.53
C ASP A 93 -12.08 4.60 0.43
N ILE A 94 -12.67 4.18 1.56
CA ILE A 94 -11.98 3.38 2.57
C ILE A 94 -12.89 2.31 3.18
N ILE A 95 -12.33 1.10 3.37
CA ILE A 95 -12.85 0.13 4.32
C ILE A 95 -12.10 0.33 5.63
N ILE A 96 -12.81 0.79 6.66
CA ILE A 96 -12.24 1.11 7.97
C ILE A 96 -11.92 -0.15 8.76
N SER A 97 -10.96 -0.04 9.67
CA SER A 97 -10.66 -1.10 10.65
C SER A 97 -11.58 -0.94 11.86
N ASN A 98 -12.44 -1.95 12.07
CA ASN A 98 -13.51 -1.91 13.07
C ASN A 98 -13.65 -3.23 13.83
N ASP A 99 -12.56 -3.85 14.29
CA ASP A 99 -12.62 -5.07 15.10
C ASP A 99 -12.82 -4.73 16.60
N PRO A 100 -14.07 -4.45 17.06
CA PRO A 100 -14.33 -3.87 18.37
C PRO A 100 -14.01 -4.82 19.53
N LEU A 101 -14.01 -6.12 19.27
CA LEU A 101 -13.75 -7.15 20.29
C LEU A 101 -12.38 -7.81 20.14
N GLY A 102 -11.61 -7.46 19.09
CA GLY A 102 -10.29 -8.06 18.81
C GLY A 102 -10.39 -9.53 18.37
N GLU A 103 -11.47 -9.91 17.70
CA GLU A 103 -11.79 -11.31 17.36
C GLU A 103 -11.18 -11.78 16.05
N LEU A 104 -10.89 -10.87 15.11
CA LEU A 104 -10.43 -11.21 13.77
C LEU A 104 -9.16 -12.07 13.77
N MET A 105 -8.21 -11.78 14.66
CA MET A 105 -6.99 -12.60 14.73
C MET A 105 -7.28 -14.05 15.10
N SER A 106 -8.15 -14.27 16.09
CA SER A 106 -8.55 -15.60 16.52
C SER A 106 -9.38 -16.32 15.46
N LEU A 107 -10.27 -15.59 14.79
CA LEU A 107 -11.08 -16.10 13.69
C LEU A 107 -10.18 -16.56 12.53
N LEU A 108 -9.22 -15.73 12.11
CA LEU A 108 -8.30 -16.07 11.03
C LEU A 108 -7.42 -17.29 11.37
N GLN A 109 -6.99 -17.41 12.64
CA GLN A 109 -6.21 -18.57 13.09
C GLN A 109 -7.02 -19.86 13.12
N ALA A 110 -8.31 -19.78 13.44
CA ALA A 110 -9.19 -20.94 13.54
C ALA A 110 -9.78 -21.35 12.16
N ALA A 111 -9.89 -20.43 11.23
CA ALA A 111 -10.51 -20.69 9.92
C ALA A 111 -9.56 -21.46 9.00
N PRO A 112 -10.04 -22.53 8.31
CA PRO A 112 -9.23 -23.29 7.35
C PRO A 112 -8.68 -22.44 6.20
N ASP A 113 -9.40 -21.40 5.81
CA ASP A 113 -9.07 -20.46 4.73
C ASP A 113 -8.46 -19.14 5.24
N GLY A 114 -8.18 -19.00 6.53
CA GLY A 114 -7.86 -17.75 7.19
C GLY A 114 -6.84 -16.89 6.45
N VAL A 115 -5.71 -17.48 6.04
CA VAL A 115 -4.64 -16.75 5.34
C VAL A 115 -4.96 -16.40 3.88
N ILE A 116 -5.97 -17.02 3.25
CA ILE A 116 -6.34 -16.77 1.85
C ILE A 116 -7.70 -16.09 1.70
N ARG A 117 -8.42 -15.89 2.80
CA ARG A 117 -9.79 -15.38 2.80
C ARG A 117 -9.89 -14.01 2.14
N LEU A 118 -9.06 -13.05 2.52
CA LEU A 118 -9.08 -11.71 1.93
C LEU A 118 -8.83 -11.74 0.42
N ARG A 119 -7.97 -12.65 -0.07
CA ARG A 119 -7.71 -12.79 -1.50
C ARG A 119 -8.97 -13.05 -2.30
N HIS A 120 -9.88 -13.88 -1.78
CA HIS A 120 -11.15 -14.18 -2.44
C HIS A 120 -12.14 -13.02 -2.36
N LEU A 121 -12.19 -12.34 -1.21
CA LEU A 121 -13.14 -11.26 -0.96
C LEU A 121 -12.77 -9.98 -1.70
N VAL A 122 -11.52 -9.51 -1.59
CA VAL A 122 -11.09 -8.24 -2.17
C VAL A 122 -11.21 -8.21 -3.69
N ARG A 123 -11.04 -9.35 -4.36
CA ARG A 123 -11.18 -9.47 -5.82
C ARG A 123 -12.62 -9.38 -6.31
N GLN A 124 -13.58 -9.47 -5.43
CA GLN A 124 -15.02 -9.36 -5.73
C GLN A 124 -15.55 -7.94 -5.50
N ILE A 125 -14.77 -7.04 -4.90
CA ILE A 125 -15.17 -5.64 -4.69
C ILE A 125 -15.06 -4.90 -6.04
N PRO A 126 -16.19 -4.45 -6.63
CA PRO A 126 -16.17 -3.86 -7.96
C PRO A 126 -15.90 -2.35 -7.93
N GLY A 127 -15.56 -1.81 -9.09
CA GLY A 127 -15.63 -0.36 -9.33
C GLY A 127 -14.36 0.43 -9.02
N TYR A 128 -13.25 -0.22 -8.64
CA TYR A 128 -11.98 0.44 -8.35
C TYR A 128 -10.91 0.08 -9.37
N ASP A 129 -10.08 1.06 -9.70
CA ASP A 129 -8.89 0.87 -10.53
C ASP A 129 -7.76 0.25 -9.72
N ILE A 130 -7.64 0.67 -8.44
CA ILE A 130 -6.61 0.19 -7.52
C ILE A 130 -7.16 0.06 -6.09
N ILE A 131 -6.72 -0.97 -5.39
CA ILE A 131 -6.98 -1.18 -3.96
C ILE A 131 -5.63 -1.12 -3.24
N LEU A 132 -5.50 -0.21 -2.27
CA LEU A 132 -4.33 -0.07 -1.41
C LEU A 132 -4.63 -0.62 -0.02
N ILE A 133 -3.82 -1.56 0.46
CA ILE A 133 -4.04 -2.19 1.78
C ILE A 133 -2.94 -1.75 2.74
N ASP A 134 -3.29 -1.00 3.78
CA ASP A 134 -2.41 -0.70 4.91
C ASP A 134 -2.32 -1.86 5.88
N THR A 135 -1.18 -2.08 6.51
CA THR A 135 -0.94 -3.27 7.30
C THR A 135 -0.32 -2.98 8.67
N ILE A 136 -0.55 -3.91 9.60
CA ILE A 136 0.13 -3.94 10.88
C ILE A 136 1.65 -4.03 10.72
N GLY A 137 2.39 -3.42 11.67
CA GLY A 137 3.87 -3.43 11.69
C GLY A 137 4.47 -4.61 12.45
N ALA A 138 3.90 -5.80 12.30
CA ALA A 138 4.41 -7.03 12.92
C ALA A 138 3.97 -8.24 12.11
N ARG A 139 4.78 -9.29 12.08
CA ARG A 139 4.40 -10.54 11.43
C ARG A 139 3.26 -11.21 12.19
N THR A 140 2.13 -11.33 11.54
CA THR A 140 0.89 -11.95 12.05
C THR A 140 0.17 -12.66 10.91
N ILE A 141 -0.81 -13.50 11.22
CA ILE A 141 -1.67 -14.13 10.19
C ILE A 141 -2.38 -13.07 9.32
N ALA A 142 -2.76 -11.92 9.89
CA ALA A 142 -3.35 -10.83 9.13
C ALA A 142 -2.38 -10.24 8.10
N LEU A 143 -1.08 -10.10 8.45
CA LEU A 143 -0.06 -9.64 7.50
C LEU A 143 0.16 -10.63 6.38
N GLU A 144 0.22 -11.93 6.69
CA GLU A 144 0.36 -13.02 5.71
C GLU A 144 -0.87 -13.09 4.77
N MET A 145 -2.06 -12.91 5.32
CA MET A 145 -3.31 -12.83 4.57
C MET A 145 -3.30 -11.69 3.55
N VAL A 146 -2.85 -10.50 3.96
CA VAL A 146 -2.74 -9.34 3.07
C VAL A 146 -1.70 -9.58 1.98
N LEU A 147 -0.53 -10.16 2.30
CA LEU A 147 0.48 -10.51 1.30
C LEU A 147 -0.11 -11.43 0.23
N LEU A 148 -0.78 -12.51 0.64
CA LEU A 148 -1.36 -13.48 -0.29
C LEU A 148 -2.55 -12.92 -1.09
N ALA A 149 -3.20 -11.86 -0.61
CA ALA A 149 -4.26 -11.17 -1.34
C ALA A 149 -3.76 -10.23 -2.45
N SER A 150 -2.51 -9.78 -2.36
CA SER A 150 -1.96 -8.69 -3.17
C SER A 150 -1.40 -9.15 -4.52
N ASP A 151 -1.38 -8.23 -5.48
CA ASP A 151 -0.71 -8.35 -6.79
C ASP A 151 0.65 -7.65 -6.78
N LEU A 152 0.87 -6.73 -5.82
CA LEU A 152 2.10 -6.00 -5.58
C LEU A 152 2.27 -5.76 -4.09
N VAL A 153 3.48 -5.92 -3.57
CA VAL A 153 3.84 -5.48 -2.22
C VAL A 153 4.82 -4.32 -2.32
N VAL A 154 4.51 -3.23 -1.63
CA VAL A 154 5.38 -2.08 -1.41
C VAL A 154 5.87 -2.11 0.02
N SER A 155 7.18 -2.20 0.24
CA SER A 155 7.75 -2.28 1.58
C SER A 155 8.57 -1.04 1.92
N PRO A 156 8.06 -0.14 2.78
CA PRO A 156 8.85 0.97 3.29
C PRO A 156 9.99 0.47 4.19
N VAL A 157 11.19 0.97 3.94
CA VAL A 157 12.41 0.66 4.71
C VAL A 157 13.06 1.97 5.14
N LEU A 158 13.25 2.15 6.45
CA LEU A 158 14.01 3.30 6.94
C LEU A 158 15.50 3.12 6.64
N PRO A 159 16.24 4.19 6.35
CA PRO A 159 17.70 4.14 6.15
C PRO A 159 18.42 3.96 7.49
N GLU A 160 18.09 2.90 8.21
CA GLU A 160 18.61 2.49 9.50
C GLU A 160 18.97 1.00 9.48
N MET A 161 20.08 0.63 10.11
CA MET A 161 20.56 -0.76 10.13
C MET A 161 19.51 -1.76 10.62
N LEU A 162 18.76 -1.41 11.66
CA LEU A 162 17.70 -2.29 12.19
C LEU A 162 16.54 -2.47 11.20
N SER A 163 16.20 -1.42 10.46
CA SER A 163 15.15 -1.49 9.45
C SER A 163 15.57 -2.33 8.25
N ALA A 164 16.79 -2.15 7.77
CA ALA A 164 17.35 -2.97 6.69
C ALA A 164 17.44 -4.44 7.08
N ARG A 165 17.88 -4.75 8.32
CA ARG A 165 17.92 -6.14 8.82
C ARG A 165 16.53 -6.75 8.92
N GLU A 166 15.54 -6.01 9.40
CA GLU A 166 14.17 -6.51 9.50
C GLU A 166 13.55 -6.74 8.12
N PHE A 167 13.82 -5.89 7.15
CA PHE A 167 13.41 -6.12 5.77
C PHE A 167 14.00 -7.44 5.24
N LEU A 168 15.29 -7.67 5.42
CA LEU A 168 15.98 -8.87 4.92
C LEU A 168 15.58 -10.15 5.68
N ARG A 169 15.41 -10.08 7.01
CA ARG A 169 15.15 -11.25 7.85
C ARG A 169 13.67 -11.47 8.14
N GLY A 170 12.87 -10.41 8.18
CA GLY A 170 11.44 -10.48 8.45
C GLY A 170 10.64 -10.59 7.16
N THR A 171 10.69 -9.54 6.31
CA THR A 171 9.86 -9.50 5.10
C THR A 171 10.26 -10.56 4.08
N LEU A 172 11.55 -10.70 3.73
CA LEU A 172 11.97 -11.72 2.77
C LEU A 172 11.78 -13.15 3.32
N GLN A 173 12.01 -13.37 4.62
CA GLN A 173 11.75 -14.68 5.24
C GLN A 173 10.26 -15.05 5.17
N MET A 174 9.36 -14.08 5.37
CA MET A 174 7.92 -14.32 5.24
C MET A 174 7.55 -14.82 3.83
N TYR A 175 8.16 -14.29 2.79
CA TYR A 175 7.98 -14.81 1.43
C TYR A 175 8.42 -16.27 1.30
N GLN A 176 9.55 -16.63 1.90
CA GLN A 176 10.04 -18.03 1.90
C GLN A 176 9.06 -18.95 2.60
N ASP A 177 8.55 -18.56 3.76
CA ASP A 177 7.62 -19.36 4.54
C ASP A 177 6.25 -19.52 3.84
N LEU A 178 5.85 -18.53 3.04
CA LEU A 178 4.61 -18.56 2.25
C LEU A 178 4.78 -19.21 0.86
N GLN A 179 6.00 -19.58 0.44
CA GLN A 179 6.24 -20.24 -0.83
C GLN A 179 5.36 -21.49 -1.08
N PRO A 180 5.04 -22.33 -0.08
CA PRO A 180 4.18 -23.49 -0.31
C PRO A 180 2.81 -23.16 -0.93
N PHE A 181 2.28 -21.95 -0.73
CA PHE A 181 1.00 -21.54 -1.32
C PHE A 181 1.03 -21.48 -2.85
N THR A 182 2.20 -21.31 -3.46
CA THR A 182 2.34 -21.34 -4.93
C THR A 182 1.93 -22.68 -5.53
N ARG A 183 2.08 -23.79 -4.77
CA ARG A 183 1.66 -25.13 -5.19
C ARG A 183 0.14 -25.26 -5.25
N TYR A 184 -0.58 -24.38 -4.57
CA TYR A 184 -2.04 -24.31 -4.58
C TYR A 184 -2.57 -23.25 -5.57
N GLY A 185 -1.69 -22.76 -6.47
CA GLY A 185 -2.07 -21.76 -7.48
C GLY A 185 -2.20 -20.33 -6.94
N ILE A 186 -1.63 -20.04 -5.76
CA ILE A 186 -1.60 -18.70 -5.19
C ILE A 186 -0.19 -18.13 -5.42
N PRO A 187 0.00 -17.25 -6.43
CA PRO A 187 1.31 -16.67 -6.69
C PRO A 187 1.68 -15.69 -5.57
N LEU A 188 2.96 -15.63 -5.25
CA LEU A 188 3.50 -14.58 -4.40
C LEU A 188 3.69 -13.29 -5.23
N PRO A 189 3.27 -12.12 -4.73
CA PRO A 189 3.40 -10.87 -5.46
C PRO A 189 4.87 -10.40 -5.56
N PRO A 190 5.24 -9.63 -6.60
CA PRO A 190 6.52 -8.93 -6.64
C PRO A 190 6.64 -7.97 -5.46
N LEU A 191 7.90 -7.70 -5.05
CA LEU A 191 8.22 -6.87 -3.89
C LEU A 191 9.02 -5.65 -4.33
N LYS A 192 8.48 -4.46 -4.05
CA LYS A 192 9.14 -3.17 -4.27
C LYS A 192 9.45 -2.51 -2.93
N ALA A 193 10.73 -2.33 -2.63
CA ALA A 193 11.14 -1.61 -1.43
C ALA A 193 11.29 -0.12 -1.72
N VAL A 194 10.80 0.73 -0.84
CA VAL A 194 10.98 2.18 -0.90
C VAL A 194 11.78 2.66 0.30
N ILE A 195 12.88 3.39 0.06
CA ILE A 195 13.61 4.03 1.15
C ILE A 195 12.78 5.19 1.66
N ASN A 196 12.34 5.09 2.91
CA ASN A 196 11.43 6.06 3.51
C ASN A 196 12.10 6.88 4.61
N LYS A 197 11.66 8.13 4.79
CA LYS A 197 12.23 9.09 5.73
C LYS A 197 13.75 9.29 5.52
N LEU A 198 14.20 9.27 4.27
CA LEU A 198 15.61 9.51 3.94
C LEU A 198 16.00 10.92 4.38
N ASP A 199 17.03 11.02 5.17
CA ASP A 199 17.69 12.28 5.51
C ASP A 199 19.00 12.46 4.73
N HIS A 200 19.72 13.56 5.00
CA HIS A 200 20.95 13.89 4.30
C HIS A 200 22.22 13.40 5.00
N THR A 201 22.09 12.52 6.00
CA THR A 201 23.23 11.96 6.71
C THR A 201 24.04 11.00 5.83
N ASN A 202 25.33 10.89 6.09
CA ASN A 202 26.18 9.94 5.38
C ASN A 202 25.80 8.50 5.73
N ASP A 203 25.40 8.26 6.98
CA ASP A 203 24.94 6.95 7.47
C ASP A 203 23.72 6.45 6.68
N ALA A 204 22.71 7.31 6.48
CA ALA A 204 21.53 6.96 5.69
C ALA A 204 21.87 6.59 4.24
N ARG A 205 22.81 7.29 3.62
CA ARG A 205 23.29 7.00 2.26
C ARG A 205 24.04 5.69 2.20
N GLU A 206 24.90 5.42 3.19
CA GLU A 206 25.66 4.17 3.28
C GLU A 206 24.74 2.97 3.47
N ILE A 207 23.75 3.05 4.38
CA ILE A 207 22.77 1.99 4.60
C ILE A 207 21.97 1.72 3.35
N HIS A 208 21.51 2.77 2.65
CA HIS A 208 20.81 2.62 1.37
C HIS A 208 21.69 1.88 0.35
N HIS A 209 22.94 2.31 0.17
CA HIS A 209 23.88 1.68 -0.75
C HIS A 209 24.13 0.21 -0.41
N ASN A 210 24.37 -0.08 0.87
CA ASN A 210 24.59 -1.46 1.35
C ASN A 210 23.38 -2.35 1.11
N LEU A 211 22.16 -1.84 1.32
CA LEU A 211 20.93 -2.59 1.07
C LEU A 211 20.78 -2.94 -0.42
N LEU A 212 21.09 -1.98 -1.32
CA LEU A 212 21.11 -2.22 -2.77
C LEU A 212 22.11 -3.34 -3.13
N GLN A 213 23.32 -3.29 -2.60
CA GLN A 213 24.34 -4.33 -2.87
C GLN A 213 23.90 -5.71 -2.39
N VAL A 214 23.31 -5.81 -1.20
CA VAL A 214 22.82 -7.06 -0.64
C VAL A 214 21.73 -7.66 -1.51
N LEU A 215 20.77 -6.85 -1.98
CA LEU A 215 19.68 -7.34 -2.85
C LEU A 215 20.20 -7.74 -4.22
N GLN A 216 21.13 -6.99 -4.80
CA GLN A 216 21.77 -7.36 -6.07
C GLN A 216 22.51 -8.70 -5.96
N HIS A 217 23.26 -8.92 -4.86
CA HIS A 217 23.92 -10.19 -4.61
C HIS A 217 22.91 -11.34 -4.49
N LYS A 218 21.85 -11.17 -3.69
CA LYS A 218 20.78 -12.18 -3.56
C LYS A 218 20.09 -12.49 -4.88
N GLN A 219 19.91 -11.50 -5.74
CA GLN A 219 19.35 -11.69 -7.08
C GLN A 219 20.30 -12.51 -7.97
N GLN A 220 21.60 -12.23 -7.93
CA GLN A 220 22.61 -12.99 -8.68
C GLN A 220 22.69 -14.45 -8.23
N GLU A 221 22.62 -14.70 -6.92
CA GLU A 221 22.61 -16.05 -6.34
C GLU A 221 21.24 -16.76 -6.45
N GLN A 222 20.24 -16.14 -7.08
CA GLN A 222 18.88 -16.68 -7.22
C GLN A 222 18.19 -16.98 -5.88
N GLU A 223 18.53 -16.26 -4.83
CA GLU A 223 17.95 -16.43 -3.49
C GLU A 223 16.57 -15.72 -3.33
N LEU A 224 16.18 -14.88 -4.29
CA LEU A 224 14.91 -14.17 -4.25
C LEU A 224 13.82 -14.98 -4.94
N LEU A 225 12.74 -15.25 -4.24
CA LEU A 225 11.60 -16.05 -4.73
C LEU A 225 10.69 -15.31 -5.71
N VAL A 226 10.72 -13.99 -5.65
CA VAL A 226 9.91 -13.09 -6.49
C VAL A 226 10.78 -11.94 -7.00
N PRO A 227 10.37 -11.28 -8.08
CA PRO A 227 11.02 -10.03 -8.49
C PRO A 227 11.02 -9.05 -7.31
N THR A 228 12.23 -8.64 -6.91
CA THR A 228 12.43 -7.74 -5.76
C THR A 228 13.36 -6.61 -6.18
N GLU A 229 12.91 -5.38 -6.02
CA GLU A 229 13.67 -4.19 -6.37
C GLU A 229 13.56 -3.10 -5.28
N ILE A 230 14.57 -2.23 -5.21
CA ILE A 230 14.48 -0.98 -4.46
C ILE A 230 14.15 0.12 -5.46
N LEU A 231 13.10 0.89 -5.16
CA LEU A 231 12.70 2.01 -6.00
C LEU A 231 13.79 3.08 -6.06
N THR A 232 13.89 3.74 -7.19
CA THR A 232 14.86 4.83 -7.39
C THR A 232 14.44 6.11 -6.68
N THR A 233 13.13 6.27 -6.44
CA THR A 233 12.54 7.41 -5.74
C THR A 233 12.46 7.15 -4.23
N PRO A 234 13.28 7.80 -3.38
CA PRO A 234 13.12 7.75 -1.94
C PRO A 234 12.08 8.77 -1.47
N VAL A 235 11.45 8.49 -0.32
CA VAL A 235 10.65 9.48 0.41
C VAL A 235 11.54 10.19 1.42
N TYR A 236 11.73 11.49 1.26
CA TYR A 236 12.54 12.28 2.18
C TYR A 236 11.81 12.60 3.47
N ALA A 237 12.54 12.64 4.58
CA ALA A 237 12.02 13.12 5.85
C ALA A 237 11.55 14.58 5.71
N SER A 238 10.27 14.84 6.01
CA SER A 238 9.69 16.17 5.91
C SER A 238 8.60 16.37 6.96
N VAL A 239 8.54 17.58 7.50
CA VAL A 239 7.45 18.03 8.40
C VAL A 239 6.10 18.07 7.65
N ALA A 240 6.13 18.22 6.33
CA ALA A 240 4.93 18.29 5.51
C ALA A 240 4.00 17.07 5.70
N TYR A 241 4.56 15.86 5.80
CA TYR A 241 3.77 14.63 6.01
C TYR A 241 2.99 14.66 7.34
N ARG A 242 3.63 15.10 8.44
CA ARG A 242 2.93 15.23 9.74
C ARG A 242 1.86 16.30 9.71
N ARG A 243 2.13 17.44 9.06
CA ARG A 243 1.15 18.53 8.93
C ARG A 243 -0.03 18.10 8.05
N ALA A 244 0.23 17.41 6.96
CA ALA A 244 -0.81 16.87 6.07
C ALA A 244 -1.74 15.91 6.82
N ALA A 245 -1.18 14.95 7.58
CA ALA A 245 -1.95 14.05 8.43
C ALA A 245 -2.79 14.79 9.47
N SER A 246 -2.24 15.84 10.12
CA SER A 246 -2.99 16.67 11.10
C SER A 246 -4.12 17.46 10.46
N LEU A 247 -4.03 17.75 9.16
CA LEU A 247 -5.05 18.50 8.40
C LEU A 247 -6.04 17.56 7.70
N GLY A 248 -5.82 16.24 7.75
CA GLY A 248 -6.65 15.27 7.05
C GLY A 248 -6.64 15.49 5.53
N MET A 249 -5.44 15.64 4.94
CA MET A 249 -5.31 15.89 3.51
C MET A 249 -4.03 15.25 2.95
N PRO A 250 -4.00 14.88 1.66
CA PRO A 250 -2.81 14.36 1.02
C PRO A 250 -1.68 15.38 0.99
N VAL A 251 -0.46 14.92 1.28
CA VAL A 251 0.72 15.77 1.43
C VAL A 251 1.07 16.56 0.17
N HIS A 252 0.80 16.04 -1.00
CA HIS A 252 1.09 16.70 -2.29
C HIS A 252 0.25 17.97 -2.51
N ARG A 253 -0.92 18.07 -1.86
CA ARG A 253 -1.72 19.30 -1.87
C ARG A 253 -1.13 20.37 -0.96
N LEU A 254 -0.43 19.97 0.11
CA LEU A 254 0.22 20.89 1.06
C LEU A 254 1.62 21.31 0.59
N ASP A 255 2.43 20.38 0.04
CA ASP A 255 3.81 20.61 -0.45
C ASP A 255 3.82 20.37 -1.96
N ALA A 256 3.11 21.26 -2.68
CA ALA A 256 2.82 21.11 -4.12
C ALA A 256 3.96 21.55 -5.03
N ALA A 257 4.84 22.43 -4.56
CA ALA A 257 5.95 22.97 -5.36
C ALA A 257 7.21 23.14 -4.51
N ARG A 258 8.36 23.01 -5.18
CA ARG A 258 9.67 23.17 -4.54
C ARG A 258 9.88 24.62 -4.13
N ALA A 259 10.12 24.86 -2.84
CA ALA A 259 10.50 26.18 -2.35
C ALA A 259 11.87 26.60 -2.92
N LYS A 260 12.08 27.90 -3.12
CA LYS A 260 13.36 28.45 -3.62
C LYS A 260 14.52 28.03 -2.71
N GLY A 261 15.55 27.43 -3.30
CA GLY A 261 16.73 26.94 -2.58
C GLY A 261 16.61 25.54 -1.98
N ARG A 262 15.44 24.90 -2.04
CA ARG A 262 15.29 23.50 -1.61
C ARG A 262 15.86 22.55 -2.68
N THR A 263 16.80 21.69 -2.28
CA THR A 263 17.43 20.69 -3.17
C THR A 263 16.65 19.39 -3.25
N THR A 264 15.94 19.01 -2.18
CA THR A 264 15.08 17.82 -2.16
C THR A 264 13.78 18.04 -2.92
N PRO A 265 13.22 17.00 -3.53
CA PRO A 265 11.89 17.06 -4.13
C PRO A 265 10.82 17.53 -3.14
N CYS A 266 9.79 18.23 -3.63
CA CYS A 266 8.58 18.43 -2.85
C CYS A 266 7.75 17.14 -2.79
N ALA A 267 6.74 17.12 -1.93
CA ALA A 267 5.91 15.92 -1.79
C ALA A 267 5.16 15.59 -3.08
N ALA A 268 4.70 16.58 -3.82
CA ALA A 268 4.02 16.36 -5.11
C ALA A 268 4.93 15.69 -6.15
N GLU A 269 6.20 16.12 -6.23
CA GLU A 269 7.19 15.46 -7.10
C GLU A 269 7.47 14.03 -6.65
N THR A 270 7.64 13.82 -5.33
CA THR A 270 7.88 12.49 -4.75
C THR A 270 6.73 11.53 -5.01
N MET A 271 5.48 11.93 -4.74
CA MET A 271 4.31 11.08 -4.97
C MET A 271 4.13 10.75 -6.45
N ARG A 272 4.38 11.71 -7.35
CA ARG A 272 4.35 11.47 -8.79
C ARG A 272 5.37 10.39 -9.18
N SER A 273 6.64 10.59 -8.83
CA SER A 273 7.71 9.65 -9.20
C SER A 273 7.50 8.26 -8.61
N LEU A 274 7.02 8.16 -7.36
CA LEU A 274 6.65 6.88 -6.74
C LEU A 274 5.52 6.19 -7.50
N ALA A 275 4.48 6.93 -7.86
CA ALA A 275 3.35 6.37 -8.59
C ALA A 275 3.75 5.91 -10.00
N GLU A 276 4.64 6.64 -10.68
CA GLU A 276 5.21 6.24 -11.98
C GLU A 276 6.01 4.94 -11.88
N GLU A 277 6.79 4.75 -10.81
CA GLU A 277 7.55 3.50 -10.59
C GLU A 277 6.67 2.34 -10.12
N LEU A 278 5.65 2.61 -9.29
CA LEU A 278 4.78 1.58 -8.71
C LEU A 278 3.68 1.14 -9.66
N PHE A 279 3.08 2.09 -10.38
CA PHE A 279 1.83 1.92 -11.12
C PHE A 279 1.91 2.48 -12.56
N PRO A 280 2.94 2.13 -13.35
CA PRO A 280 3.18 2.70 -14.68
C PRO A 280 1.99 2.52 -15.64
N GLN A 281 1.21 1.43 -15.47
CA GLN A 281 0.06 1.13 -16.30
C GLN A 281 -1.09 2.13 -16.15
N PHE A 282 -1.19 2.83 -15.01
CA PHE A 282 -2.24 3.85 -14.77
C PHE A 282 -1.78 5.26 -15.16
N ILE A 283 -0.47 5.52 -15.08
CA ILE A 283 0.08 6.87 -15.30
C ILE A 283 0.39 7.12 -16.77
N SER A 284 0.72 6.07 -17.53
CA SER A 284 1.03 6.15 -18.97
C SER A 284 -0.20 6.29 -19.87
N LEU A 285 -1.40 6.18 -19.31
CA LEU A 285 -2.62 6.42 -20.07
C LEU A 285 -2.78 7.94 -20.26
N PRO A 286 -2.92 8.44 -21.52
CA PRO A 286 -3.28 9.83 -21.72
C PRO A 286 -4.55 10.09 -20.93
N SER A 287 -4.60 11.23 -20.22
CA SER A 287 -5.78 11.67 -19.47
C SER A 287 -7.00 11.48 -20.36
N LEU A 288 -7.70 10.37 -20.17
CA LEU A 288 -8.96 10.12 -20.84
C LEU A 288 -9.88 11.22 -20.34
N ASN A 289 -10.21 12.17 -21.22
CA ASN A 289 -11.34 13.07 -21.06
C ASN A 289 -12.56 12.23 -20.70
N ARG A 290 -12.76 12.02 -19.39
CA ARG A 290 -13.99 11.44 -18.85
C ARG A 290 -15.06 12.51 -18.67
N GLU A 291 -15.07 13.55 -19.54
CA GLU A 291 -16.22 14.41 -19.75
C GLU A 291 -17.22 13.64 -20.61
N GLY A 292 -18.18 13.03 -19.99
CA GLY A 292 -19.29 12.43 -20.71
C GLY A 292 -19.94 11.24 -20.06
N ILE A 293 -20.41 11.36 -18.80
CA ILE A 293 -21.65 10.72 -18.35
C ILE A 293 -22.19 11.63 -17.21
N ALA A 294 -23.04 12.56 -17.60
CA ALA A 294 -23.99 13.22 -16.70
C ALA A 294 -25.24 12.36 -16.62
#